data_30fdf149ec4f93443b333eb5777d4cc1
#
_entry.id   30fdf149ec4f93443b333eb5777d4cc1
#
_cell.length_a   1.000
_cell.length_b   1.000
_cell.length_c   1.000
_cell.angle_alpha   90.00
_cell.angle_beta   90.00
_cell.angle_gamma   90.00
#
_symmetry.space_group_name_H-M   'P 1'
#
loop_
_entity.id
_entity.type
_entity.pdbx_description
1 polymer ?
#
loop_
_entity_poly.entity_id
_entity_poly.type
_entity_poly.pdbx_seq_one_letter_code
_entity_poly.pdbx_strand_id
1 'polypeptide(L)'
;TYTFNVKAGKTYYLYNFGSKIGFYGFSFDETKPTVDEVSYADDQSNTITATAAGHVAKVTVNRSMKKDVWTTCVLPFSLNRQQVDAIFGPAYSAAYPQGTQILYFDRVEGNKVFFVRHAYNTIVAGKPFLIKPTKDVTSINTAEVTDYPYVTIENTEPSDWCTGNGYTWASSYSNDMT
;
A
#
# COMPACT_ATOMS: atom_id res chain seq x y z
N THR A 1 8.78 -21.62 30.78
CA THR A 1 9.05 -20.56 29.79
C THR A 1 7.83 -20.43 28.90
N TYR A 2 7.37 -19.21 28.73
CA TYR A 2 6.27 -18.89 27.82
C TYR A 2 6.83 -18.04 26.68
N THR A 3 6.44 -18.39 25.45
CA THR A 3 6.82 -17.65 24.24
C THR A 3 5.56 -17.06 23.61
N PHE A 4 5.62 -15.82 23.20
CA PHE A 4 4.55 -15.17 22.46
C PHE A 4 5.14 -14.22 21.41
N ASN A 5 4.43 -14.05 20.31
CA ASN A 5 4.87 -13.19 19.23
C ASN A 5 4.48 -11.74 19.49
N VAL A 6 5.43 -10.84 19.31
CA VAL A 6 5.22 -9.39 19.39
C VAL A 6 5.47 -8.75 18.05
N LYS A 7 4.81 -7.61 17.78
CA LYS A 7 5.01 -6.82 16.56
C LYS A 7 5.74 -5.54 16.91
N ALA A 8 6.71 -5.16 16.09
CA ALA A 8 7.42 -3.89 16.22
C ALA A 8 6.45 -2.69 16.27
N GLY A 9 6.78 -1.68 17.04
CA GLY A 9 5.97 -0.47 17.20
C GLY A 9 4.66 -0.63 17.98
N LYS A 10 4.45 -1.78 18.65
CA LYS A 10 3.32 -2.01 19.55
C LYS A 10 3.78 -2.03 21.00
N THR A 11 2.96 -1.49 21.89
CA THR A 11 3.18 -1.55 23.34
C THR A 11 2.38 -2.75 23.89
N TYR A 12 3.05 -3.58 24.67
CA TYR A 12 2.47 -4.75 25.31
C TYR A 12 2.57 -4.60 26.82
N TYR A 13 1.50 -4.96 27.52
CA TYR A 13 1.44 -4.93 28.97
C TYR A 13 1.38 -6.35 29.51
N LEU A 14 2.25 -6.66 30.47
CA LEU A 14 2.23 -7.92 31.17
C LEU A 14 1.49 -7.74 32.49
N TYR A 15 0.43 -8.46 32.68
CA TYR A 15 -0.35 -8.48 33.90
C TYR A 15 -0.11 -9.79 34.67
N ASN A 16 0.19 -9.67 35.94
CA ASN A 16 0.28 -10.79 36.86
C ASN A 16 -1.02 -10.88 37.67
N PHE A 17 -1.75 -11.95 37.53
CA PHE A 17 -2.98 -12.24 38.30
C PHE A 17 -2.74 -13.22 39.47
N GLY A 18 -1.50 -13.63 39.70
CA GLY A 18 -1.15 -14.58 40.74
C GLY A 18 -0.35 -13.97 41.89
N SER A 19 -0.41 -14.59 43.08
CA SER A 19 0.22 -14.06 44.29
C SER A 19 1.74 -14.25 44.37
N LYS A 20 2.36 -15.09 43.55
CA LYS A 20 3.80 -15.33 43.50
C LYS A 20 4.25 -15.78 42.14
N ILE A 21 4.68 -14.86 41.28
CA ILE A 21 5.39 -15.18 40.03
C ILE A 21 6.80 -14.60 40.17
N GLY A 22 7.81 -15.50 40.09
CA GLY A 22 9.19 -15.10 39.93
C GLY A 22 9.41 -14.63 38.51
N PHE A 23 9.90 -13.43 38.31
CA PHE A 23 10.24 -12.85 37.04
C PHE A 23 11.76 -12.92 36.86
N TYR A 24 12.21 -13.71 35.87
CA TYR A 24 13.64 -13.98 35.66
C TYR A 24 14.26 -13.18 34.52
N GLY A 25 13.43 -12.44 33.76
CA GLY A 25 13.88 -11.60 32.67
C GLY A 25 13.16 -11.89 31.34
N PHE A 26 13.46 -11.09 30.35
CA PHE A 26 13.03 -11.30 28.95
C PHE A 26 14.23 -11.61 28.06
N SER A 27 14.03 -12.49 27.10
CA SER A 27 14.84 -12.54 25.92
C SER A 27 13.98 -12.19 24.72
N PHE A 28 14.52 -11.40 23.80
CA PHE A 28 13.87 -11.12 22.52
C PHE A 28 14.69 -11.82 21.43
N ASP A 29 14.04 -12.73 20.72
CA ASP A 29 14.53 -13.19 19.43
C ASP A 29 13.93 -12.28 18.35
N GLU A 30 14.72 -11.31 17.88
CA GLU A 30 14.35 -10.48 16.77
C GLU A 30 14.74 -11.21 15.47
N THR A 31 13.79 -11.96 14.90
CA THR A 31 13.92 -12.41 13.52
C THR A 31 13.70 -11.21 12.59
N LYS A 32 14.80 -10.62 12.13
CA LYS A 32 14.72 -9.60 11.09
C LYS A 32 14.18 -10.26 9.82
N PRO A 33 13.15 -9.67 9.17
CA PRO A 33 12.71 -10.20 7.89
C PRO A 33 13.84 -10.07 6.86
N THR A 34 13.91 -11.02 5.95
CA THR A 34 14.74 -10.90 4.75
C THR A 34 14.14 -9.78 3.87
N VAL A 35 14.99 -8.91 3.36
CA VAL A 35 14.56 -7.79 2.51
C VAL A 35 14.85 -8.13 1.05
N ASP A 36 13.79 -8.19 0.26
CA ASP A 36 13.87 -8.35 -1.18
C ASP A 36 13.85 -6.97 -1.85
N GLU A 37 14.64 -6.77 -2.90
CA GLU A 37 14.59 -5.56 -3.72
C GLU A 37 13.93 -5.91 -5.06
N VAL A 38 12.82 -5.25 -5.37
CA VAL A 38 11.98 -5.55 -6.53
C VAL A 38 11.75 -4.29 -7.36
N SER A 39 11.86 -4.43 -8.67
CA SER A 39 11.58 -3.33 -9.62
C SER A 39 10.57 -3.77 -10.65
N TYR A 40 9.58 -2.91 -10.89
CA TYR A 40 8.56 -3.08 -11.93
C TYR A 40 8.68 -1.96 -12.96
N ALA A 41 8.55 -2.31 -14.23
CA ALA A 41 8.44 -1.35 -15.31
C ALA A 41 6.98 -0.93 -15.52
N ASP A 42 6.76 0.32 -15.93
CA ASP A 42 5.41 0.84 -16.22
C ASP A 42 4.93 0.49 -17.64
N ASP A 43 5.86 0.21 -18.53
CA ASP A 43 5.64 0.04 -19.97
C ASP A 43 5.75 -1.43 -20.44
N GLN A 44 5.88 -2.37 -19.53
CA GLN A 44 6.09 -3.79 -19.81
C GLN A 44 5.18 -4.67 -18.98
N SER A 45 4.95 -5.90 -19.44
CA SER A 45 4.32 -6.93 -18.62
C SER A 45 5.22 -7.30 -17.46
N ASN A 46 4.70 -7.17 -16.24
CA ASN A 46 5.40 -7.53 -15.03
C ASN A 46 4.90 -8.88 -14.50
N THR A 47 5.81 -9.75 -14.15
CA THR A 47 5.47 -10.94 -13.37
C THR A 47 5.41 -10.56 -11.89
N ILE A 48 4.23 -10.65 -11.30
CA ILE A 48 4.04 -10.36 -9.88
C ILE A 48 4.27 -11.64 -9.09
N THR A 49 5.28 -11.61 -8.23
CA THR A 49 5.57 -12.71 -7.30
C THR A 49 5.32 -12.24 -5.88
N ALA A 50 4.49 -12.95 -5.15
CA ALA A 50 4.22 -12.64 -3.75
C ALA A 50 5.49 -12.71 -2.91
N THR A 51 5.60 -11.82 -1.95
CA THR A 51 6.67 -11.84 -0.95
C THR A 51 6.63 -13.14 -0.16
N ALA A 52 7.75 -13.84 -0.06
CA ALA A 52 7.84 -15.11 0.68
C ALA A 52 7.57 -14.91 2.18
N ALA A 53 7.18 -15.99 2.85
CA ALA A 53 6.99 -15.95 4.31
C ALA A 53 8.29 -15.55 5.03
N GLY A 54 8.23 -14.59 5.94
CA GLY A 54 9.40 -14.05 6.64
C GLY A 54 10.20 -13.02 5.85
N HIS A 55 9.76 -12.67 4.64
CA HIS A 55 10.34 -11.62 3.80
C HIS A 55 9.49 -10.35 3.81
N VAL A 56 10.11 -9.24 3.47
CA VAL A 56 9.50 -7.96 3.11
C VAL A 56 10.20 -7.43 1.87
N ALA A 57 9.56 -6.54 1.12
CA ALA A 57 10.14 -5.99 -0.09
C ALA A 57 10.34 -4.47 0.01
N LYS A 58 11.42 -3.98 -0.59
CA LYS A 58 11.56 -2.61 -1.07
C LYS A 58 11.23 -2.61 -2.55
N VAL A 59 10.26 -1.81 -2.95
CA VAL A 59 9.75 -1.86 -4.32
C VAL A 59 9.95 -0.51 -5.00
N THR A 60 10.43 -0.58 -6.25
CA THR A 60 10.45 0.56 -7.18
C THR A 60 9.55 0.24 -8.36
N VAL A 61 8.54 1.09 -8.61
CA VAL A 61 7.76 1.06 -9.85
C VAL A 61 8.19 2.25 -10.70
N ASN A 62 8.69 1.99 -11.89
CA ASN A 62 9.20 3.01 -12.82
C ASN A 62 8.05 3.75 -13.53
N ARG A 63 7.15 4.31 -12.73
CA ARG A 63 6.00 5.07 -13.19
C ARG A 63 6.10 6.51 -12.76
N SER A 64 6.10 7.42 -13.74
CA SER A 64 6.09 8.85 -13.48
C SER A 64 4.66 9.40 -13.42
N MET A 65 4.45 10.38 -12.54
CA MET A 65 3.19 11.10 -12.42
C MET A 65 3.47 12.60 -12.27
N LYS A 66 2.65 13.43 -12.90
CA LYS A 66 2.76 14.88 -12.80
C LYS A 66 1.96 15.41 -11.63
N LYS A 67 2.52 16.40 -10.96
CA LYS A 67 1.82 17.19 -9.94
C LYS A 67 0.47 17.67 -10.47
N ASP A 68 -0.56 17.58 -9.63
CA ASP A 68 -1.93 18.08 -9.89
C ASP A 68 -2.64 17.46 -11.10
N VAL A 69 -2.12 16.34 -11.65
CA VAL A 69 -2.73 15.60 -12.77
C VAL A 69 -3.31 14.28 -12.26
N TRP A 70 -4.56 14.01 -12.62
CA TRP A 70 -5.19 12.73 -12.33
C TRP A 70 -4.55 11.61 -13.16
N THR A 71 -4.14 10.56 -12.49
CA THR A 71 -3.51 9.38 -13.10
C THR A 71 -4.16 8.13 -12.54
N THR A 72 -4.45 7.16 -13.41
CA THR A 72 -4.89 5.81 -13.00
C THR A 72 -3.69 4.99 -12.56
N CYS A 73 -3.84 4.14 -11.56
CA CYS A 73 -2.79 3.22 -11.14
C CYS A 73 -3.38 1.99 -10.43
N VAL A 74 -2.64 0.89 -10.46
CA VAL A 74 -2.83 -0.30 -9.63
C VAL A 74 -1.46 -0.77 -9.15
N LEU A 75 -1.37 -1.20 -7.91
CA LEU A 75 -0.12 -1.68 -7.31
C LEU A 75 -0.32 -3.09 -6.73
N PRO A 76 0.65 -4.00 -6.86
CA PRO A 76 0.59 -5.33 -6.26
C PRO A 76 0.93 -5.34 -4.77
N PHE A 77 0.99 -4.19 -4.12
CA PHE A 77 1.26 -3.99 -2.71
C PHE A 77 0.46 -2.82 -2.15
N SER A 78 0.17 -2.90 -0.87
CA SER A 78 -0.51 -1.83 -0.15
C SER A 78 0.47 -0.76 0.31
N LEU A 79 0.04 0.51 0.32
CA LEU A 79 0.78 1.62 0.91
C LEU A 79 -0.03 2.22 2.07
N ASN A 80 0.62 2.39 3.20
CA ASN A 80 0.04 3.14 4.32
C ASN A 80 0.12 4.65 4.06
N ARG A 81 -0.52 5.43 4.95
CA ARG A 81 -0.58 6.89 4.80
C ARG A 81 0.80 7.54 4.76
N GLN A 82 1.74 7.12 5.62
CA GLN A 82 3.07 7.69 5.66
C GLN A 82 3.83 7.45 4.35
N GLN A 83 3.68 6.25 3.78
CA GLN A 83 4.24 5.92 2.46
C GLN A 83 3.59 6.76 1.35
N VAL A 84 2.28 6.92 1.38
CA VAL A 84 1.57 7.79 0.41
C VAL A 84 2.04 9.24 0.53
N ASP A 85 2.13 9.78 1.74
CA ASP A 85 2.59 11.16 1.98
C ASP A 85 4.04 11.37 1.49
N ALA A 86 4.92 10.40 1.73
CA ALA A 86 6.30 10.47 1.32
C ALA A 86 6.47 10.38 -0.21
N ILE A 87 5.74 9.49 -0.87
CA ILE A 87 5.88 9.22 -2.30
C ILE A 87 5.13 10.26 -3.14
N PHE A 88 3.88 10.59 -2.78
CA PHE A 88 2.99 11.42 -3.61
C PHE A 88 2.79 12.85 -3.08
N GLY A 89 3.33 13.14 -1.91
CA GLY A 89 3.13 14.37 -1.17
C GLY A 89 1.98 14.32 -0.18
N PRO A 90 1.86 15.31 0.72
CA PRO A 90 0.93 15.30 1.84
C PRO A 90 -0.50 14.96 1.42
N ALA A 91 -1.13 14.05 2.14
CA ALA A 91 -2.47 13.58 1.84
C ALA A 91 -3.52 14.69 2.05
N TYR A 92 -4.60 14.59 1.31
CA TYR A 92 -5.78 15.41 1.51
C TYR A 92 -6.32 15.30 2.96
N SER A 93 -6.69 16.44 3.51
CA SER A 93 -7.46 16.53 4.73
C SER A 93 -8.38 17.75 4.67
N ALA A 94 -9.32 17.89 5.59
CA ALA A 94 -10.15 19.10 5.67
C ALA A 94 -9.31 20.36 5.91
N ALA A 95 -8.21 20.24 6.66
CA ALA A 95 -7.24 21.31 6.90
C ALA A 95 -6.26 21.51 5.73
N TYR A 96 -6.14 20.55 4.82
CA TYR A 96 -5.26 20.60 3.65
C TYR A 96 -5.98 20.07 2.40
N PRO A 97 -6.97 20.81 1.86
CA PRO A 97 -7.82 20.38 0.76
C PRO A 97 -7.08 20.24 -0.59
N GLN A 98 -5.91 20.86 -0.73
CA GLN A 98 -5.03 20.72 -1.88
C GLN A 98 -4.08 19.52 -1.81
N GLY A 99 -4.20 18.67 -0.77
CA GLY A 99 -3.37 17.49 -0.58
C GLY A 99 -3.60 16.42 -1.64
N THR A 100 -2.70 15.43 -1.68
CA THR A 100 -2.80 14.25 -2.55
C THR A 100 -4.16 13.58 -2.37
N GLN A 101 -4.87 13.38 -3.48
CA GLN A 101 -6.19 12.79 -3.50
C GLN A 101 -6.12 11.38 -4.10
N ILE A 102 -6.76 10.43 -3.43
CA ILE A 102 -6.92 9.04 -3.89
C ILE A 102 -8.41 8.76 -3.97
N LEU A 103 -8.85 8.33 -5.15
CA LEU A 103 -10.23 7.98 -5.42
C LEU A 103 -10.31 6.54 -5.88
N TYR A 104 -11.30 5.83 -5.38
CA TYR A 104 -11.68 4.52 -5.87
C TYR A 104 -12.98 4.61 -6.65
N PHE A 105 -13.12 3.75 -7.65
CA PHE A 105 -14.39 3.63 -8.36
C PHE A 105 -15.49 3.21 -7.39
N ASP A 106 -16.64 3.85 -7.50
CA ASP A 106 -17.82 3.56 -6.68
C ASP A 106 -18.90 2.86 -7.51
N ARG A 107 -19.42 3.55 -8.54
CA ARG A 107 -20.53 3.04 -9.35
C ARG A 107 -20.67 3.79 -10.67
N VAL A 108 -21.52 3.25 -11.54
CA VAL A 108 -22.03 3.92 -12.73
C VAL A 108 -23.55 4.13 -12.60
N GLU A 109 -24.01 5.34 -12.87
CA GLU A 109 -25.42 5.67 -12.96
C GLU A 109 -25.70 6.37 -14.30
N GLY A 110 -26.45 5.74 -15.18
CA GLY A 110 -26.65 6.22 -16.54
C GLY A 110 -25.31 6.39 -17.28
N ASN A 111 -25.01 7.58 -17.76
CA ASN A 111 -23.75 7.91 -18.44
C ASN A 111 -22.69 8.54 -17.52
N LYS A 112 -22.84 8.41 -16.21
CA LYS A 112 -21.94 9.03 -15.22
C LYS A 112 -21.19 7.94 -14.45
N VAL A 113 -19.89 8.15 -14.30
CA VAL A 113 -19.01 7.33 -13.46
C VAL A 113 -18.73 8.08 -12.16
N PHE A 114 -18.94 7.41 -11.05
CA PHE A 114 -18.74 7.98 -9.71
C PHE A 114 -17.51 7.37 -9.07
N PHE A 115 -16.74 8.24 -8.42
CA PHE A 115 -15.58 7.87 -7.64
C PHE A 115 -15.74 8.36 -6.21
N VAL A 116 -15.28 7.57 -5.26
CA VAL A 116 -15.31 7.90 -3.85
C VAL A 116 -13.89 8.09 -3.31
N ARG A 117 -13.73 9.10 -2.46
CA ARG A 117 -12.44 9.32 -1.80
C ARG A 117 -12.22 8.28 -0.72
N HIS A 118 -11.01 7.73 -0.70
CA HIS A 118 -10.60 6.84 0.38
C HIS A 118 -10.34 7.63 1.66
N ALA A 119 -11.06 7.31 2.73
CA ALA A 119 -11.04 8.08 3.98
C ALA A 119 -9.66 8.12 4.67
N TYR A 120 -8.85 7.08 4.50
CA TYR A 120 -7.56 6.93 5.19
C TYR A 120 -6.35 7.30 4.35
N ASN A 121 -6.54 7.69 3.08
CA ASN A 121 -5.46 8.00 2.14
C ASN A 121 -4.40 6.88 2.10
N THR A 122 -4.85 5.63 2.02
CA THR A 122 -4.02 4.43 1.86
C THR A 122 -4.28 3.83 0.49
N ILE A 123 -3.32 3.07 -0.04
CA ILE A 123 -3.49 2.29 -1.26
C ILE A 123 -3.59 0.82 -0.88
N VAL A 124 -4.53 0.12 -1.51
CA VAL A 124 -4.79 -1.31 -1.29
C VAL A 124 -4.25 -2.09 -2.48
N ALA A 125 -3.49 -3.16 -2.20
CA ALA A 125 -2.95 -4.05 -3.23
C ALA A 125 -4.05 -4.59 -4.16
N GLY A 126 -3.76 -4.64 -5.46
CA GLY A 126 -4.66 -5.14 -6.49
C GLY A 126 -5.88 -4.26 -6.78
N LYS A 127 -6.10 -3.19 -6.04
CA LYS A 127 -7.25 -2.30 -6.21
C LYS A 127 -6.90 -1.12 -7.10
N PRO A 128 -7.55 -0.97 -8.29
CA PRO A 128 -7.32 0.19 -9.15
C PRO A 128 -7.79 1.49 -8.48
N PHE A 129 -7.04 2.55 -8.69
CA PHE A 129 -7.34 3.86 -8.13
C PHE A 129 -6.98 4.99 -9.09
N LEU A 130 -7.61 6.15 -8.87
CA LEU A 130 -7.18 7.44 -9.39
C LEU A 130 -6.38 8.15 -8.33
N ILE A 131 -5.25 8.73 -8.72
CA ILE A 131 -4.44 9.57 -7.83
C ILE A 131 -4.13 10.91 -8.47
N LYS A 132 -4.15 11.96 -7.66
CA LYS A 132 -3.71 13.30 -8.00
C LYS A 132 -2.63 13.71 -7.00
N PRO A 133 -1.34 13.54 -7.33
CA PRO A 133 -0.25 13.84 -6.41
C PRO A 133 -0.05 15.36 -6.25
N THR A 134 0.54 15.79 -5.14
CA THR A 134 0.88 17.20 -4.89
C THR A 134 2.30 17.58 -5.27
N LYS A 135 3.08 16.62 -5.74
CA LYS A 135 4.43 16.81 -6.30
C LYS A 135 4.61 15.95 -7.55
N ASP A 136 5.58 16.27 -8.38
CA ASP A 136 6.03 15.38 -9.45
C ASP A 136 6.61 14.11 -8.82
N VAL A 137 6.22 12.95 -9.35
CA VAL A 137 6.70 11.63 -8.95
C VAL A 137 7.48 11.06 -10.13
N THR A 138 8.75 10.76 -9.94
CA THR A 138 9.58 10.15 -10.99
C THR A 138 9.47 8.62 -10.99
N SER A 139 9.26 8.04 -9.81
CA SER A 139 8.99 6.63 -9.60
C SER A 139 8.23 6.45 -8.29
N ILE A 140 7.47 5.36 -8.17
CA ILE A 140 6.90 4.94 -6.88
C ILE A 140 7.97 4.10 -6.18
N ASN A 141 8.69 4.69 -5.23
CA ASN A 141 9.83 4.05 -4.59
C ASN A 141 9.66 3.96 -3.07
N THR A 142 9.42 2.75 -2.57
CA THR A 142 9.23 2.55 -1.13
C THR A 142 10.55 2.66 -0.35
N ALA A 143 11.71 2.40 -0.97
CA ALA A 143 13.00 2.49 -0.30
C ALA A 143 13.35 3.92 0.15
N GLU A 144 12.74 4.94 -0.46
CA GLU A 144 12.91 6.35 -0.10
C GLU A 144 12.08 6.77 1.12
N VAL A 145 11.23 5.89 1.63
CA VAL A 145 10.38 6.17 2.81
C VAL A 145 11.15 5.80 4.08
N THR A 146 11.65 6.78 4.80
CA THR A 146 12.63 6.61 5.90
C THR A 146 12.17 5.61 6.98
N ASP A 147 10.95 5.74 7.49
CA ASP A 147 10.46 4.92 8.61
C ASP A 147 9.69 3.68 8.17
N TYR A 148 9.26 3.63 6.90
CA TYR A 148 8.38 2.58 6.36
C TYR A 148 8.80 2.16 4.95
N PRO A 149 10.06 1.69 4.75
CA PRO A 149 10.56 1.35 3.41
C PRO A 149 10.03 0.01 2.89
N TYR A 150 9.31 -0.75 3.72
CA TYR A 150 8.94 -2.13 3.42
C TYR A 150 7.47 -2.28 3.13
N VAL A 151 7.18 -3.14 2.16
CA VAL A 151 5.84 -3.60 1.79
C VAL A 151 5.83 -5.12 1.66
N THR A 152 4.64 -5.69 1.65
CA THR A 152 4.39 -7.08 1.25
C THR A 152 3.77 -7.05 -0.14
N ILE A 153 4.37 -7.73 -1.10
CA ILE A 153 3.81 -7.92 -2.43
C ILE A 153 2.78 -9.03 -2.35
N GLU A 154 1.58 -8.77 -2.82
CA GLU A 154 0.48 -9.71 -2.86
C GLU A 154 0.32 -10.24 -4.29
N ASN A 155 0.26 -11.56 -4.45
CA ASN A 155 -0.08 -12.16 -5.75
C ASN A 155 -1.60 -12.14 -5.94
N THR A 156 -2.15 -10.94 -5.87
CA THR A 156 -3.55 -10.68 -6.17
C THR A 156 -3.61 -10.13 -7.58
N GLU A 157 -4.29 -10.85 -8.47
CA GLU A 157 -4.69 -10.27 -9.74
C GLU A 157 -5.45 -8.98 -9.46
N PRO A 158 -5.27 -7.94 -10.31
CA PRO A 158 -6.05 -6.73 -10.20
C PRO A 158 -7.53 -7.09 -10.18
N SER A 159 -8.19 -6.78 -9.08
CA SER A 159 -9.58 -7.18 -8.91
C SER A 159 -10.48 -6.29 -9.76
N ASP A 160 -11.43 -6.91 -10.44
CA ASP A 160 -12.57 -6.25 -11.07
C ASP A 160 -13.46 -5.62 -9.99
N TRP A 161 -13.04 -4.48 -9.50
CA TRP A 161 -13.58 -3.87 -8.28
C TRP A 161 -14.89 -3.16 -8.47
N CYS A 162 -15.49 -3.23 -9.65
CA CYS A 162 -16.86 -2.76 -9.76
C CYS A 162 -17.54 -3.32 -10.99
N THR A 163 -18.44 -4.20 -10.78
CA THR A 163 -19.52 -4.50 -11.70
C THR A 163 -20.74 -3.70 -11.26
N GLY A 164 -21.12 -2.70 -12.03
CA GLY A 164 -22.37 -1.96 -11.83
C GLY A 164 -22.96 -1.62 -13.18
N ASN A 165 -24.22 -1.95 -13.44
CA ASN A 165 -24.95 -1.65 -14.68
C ASN A 165 -24.24 -2.11 -15.98
N GLY A 166 -23.52 -3.25 -15.93
CA GLY A 166 -22.85 -3.80 -17.11
C GLY A 166 -21.47 -3.16 -17.41
N TYR A 167 -20.95 -2.34 -16.53
CA TYR A 167 -19.59 -1.77 -16.63
C TYR A 167 -18.66 -2.40 -15.61
N THR A 168 -17.46 -2.73 -16.06
CA THR A 168 -16.37 -3.21 -15.20
C THR A 168 -15.20 -2.26 -15.32
N TRP A 169 -14.65 -1.81 -14.19
CA TRP A 169 -13.35 -1.17 -14.22
C TRP A 169 -12.30 -2.28 -14.12
N ALA A 170 -11.76 -2.66 -15.27
CA ALA A 170 -10.65 -3.58 -15.36
C ALA A 170 -9.31 -2.84 -15.20
N SER A 171 -8.35 -3.47 -14.56
CA SER A 171 -6.97 -3.02 -14.48
C SER A 171 -6.03 -4.19 -14.71
N SER A 172 -4.83 -3.89 -15.15
CA SER A 172 -3.78 -4.87 -15.39
C SER A 172 -2.45 -4.37 -14.85
N TYR A 173 -1.57 -5.27 -14.45
CA TYR A 173 -0.17 -4.97 -14.18
C TYR A 173 0.68 -4.95 -15.46
N SER A 174 0.08 -5.16 -16.62
CA SER A 174 0.70 -5.06 -17.93
C SER A 174 0.00 -4.01 -18.78
N ASN A 175 0.68 -3.54 -19.83
CA ASN A 175 0.09 -2.63 -20.82
C ASN A 175 -0.84 -3.32 -21.83
N ASP A 176 -0.93 -4.64 -21.79
CA ASP A 176 -1.78 -5.42 -22.70
C ASP A 176 -3.24 -5.43 -22.20
N MET A 177 -3.89 -4.27 -22.27
CA MET A 177 -5.35 -4.24 -22.31
C MET A 177 -5.79 -4.39 -23.77
N THR A 178 -5.96 -5.62 -24.20
CA THR A 178 -6.61 -5.94 -25.48
C THR A 178 -8.12 -5.86 -25.37
#